data_12c7297d3cb5eea6422d03827dbac302
#
_entry.id   12c7297d3cb5eea6422d03827dbac302
#
_cell.length_a   1.000
_cell.length_b   1.000
_cell.length_c   1.000
_cell.angle_alpha   90.00
_cell.angle_beta   90.00
_cell.angle_gamma   90.00
#
_symmetry.space_group_name_H-M   'P 1'
#
loop_
_entity.id
_entity.type
_entity.pdbx_description
1 polymer ?
#
loop_
_entity_poly.entity_id
_entity_poly.type
_entity_poly.pdbx_seq_one_letter_code
_entity_poly.pdbx_strand_id
1 'polypeptide(L)'
;MAQLVTFYRFNLLILYSSLFMLLYLRLLSESFSFAINALRNNKLRTLLSLLGVTIGIFSIIAVLAAVDSMDKKIKEDLSDMDINTVYLMNFSFGPSEVPRWKREQFPKVTYDEFEFLKKSIPSIDKISFNFFARNESVKFESKTVNSIRVKPSTEDFFDIEPIKIETGRLFNASESNSGSPVIVIGSEVANGLFENTDPIGKKIRLYGQKLTVIGVLKKQGQGMFGDSNDVAVFFPVNFLRRMYGDENDALRAAILIKPEKGIDIEEFKAELAQKLRTHRGVKTGEIDNFFMNVLSGFTDFIDNIVGQMNAIGWGISAFSLLVGGFGIANIMFVSVKERTNLIGIQKALGAKNKFILFQFLIEAVILSLIGGLIGMFLVWVIAIILSSTLDFEFVLSASNMLLGSGLAAFIGLIAGIIPAISASKLDPVEAIRSGM
;
A
#
# COMPACT_ATOMS: atom_id res chain seq x y z
N MET A 1 53.02 8.56 42.97
CA MET A 1 52.85 9.81 42.18
C MET A 1 52.13 9.58 40.83
N ALA A 2 52.45 8.57 40.05
CA ALA A 2 51.80 8.31 38.72
C ALA A 2 50.29 8.06 38.81
N GLN A 3 49.79 7.34 39.81
CA GLN A 3 48.35 7.05 39.96
C GLN A 3 47.50 8.30 40.36
N LEU A 4 48.04 9.24 41.08
CA LEU A 4 47.39 10.52 41.43
C LEU A 4 47.23 11.44 40.20
N VAL A 5 48.24 11.46 39.31
CA VAL A 5 48.18 12.26 38.08
C VAL A 5 47.17 11.69 37.10
N THR A 6 47.03 10.36 37.02
CA THR A 6 46.03 9.68 36.16
C THR A 6 44.61 9.90 36.66
N PHE A 7 44.38 9.88 37.98
CA PHE A 7 43.08 10.15 38.60
C PHE A 7 42.63 11.61 38.40
N TYR A 8 43.55 12.57 38.51
CA TYR A 8 43.27 14.00 38.23
C TYR A 8 42.96 14.23 36.75
N ARG A 9 43.68 13.59 35.82
CA ARG A 9 43.38 13.68 34.39
C ARG A 9 42.02 13.06 34.02
N PHE A 10 41.64 11.96 34.63
CA PHE A 10 40.35 11.30 34.41
C PHE A 10 39.18 12.14 34.90
N ASN A 11 39.29 12.72 36.13
CA ASN A 11 38.28 13.65 36.66
C ASN A 11 38.18 14.94 35.85
N LEU A 12 39.29 15.48 35.36
CA LEU A 12 39.28 16.65 34.48
C LEU A 12 38.60 16.34 33.13
N LEU A 13 38.80 15.18 32.56
CA LEU A 13 38.13 14.74 31.31
C LEU A 13 36.62 14.58 31.50
N ILE A 14 36.17 14.04 32.64
CA ILE A 14 34.74 13.91 32.97
C ILE A 14 34.12 15.29 33.18
N LEU A 15 34.82 16.21 33.90
CA LEU A 15 34.35 17.58 34.08
C LEU A 15 34.30 18.35 32.76
N TYR A 16 35.28 18.17 31.87
CA TYR A 16 35.26 18.76 30.53
C TYR A 16 34.12 18.21 29.69
N SER A 17 33.86 16.89 29.73
CA SER A 17 32.76 16.28 28.99
C SER A 17 31.36 16.70 29.48
N SER A 18 31.20 16.82 30.81
CA SER A 18 29.94 17.30 31.43
C SER A 18 29.71 18.79 31.17
N LEU A 19 30.75 19.61 31.20
CA LEU A 19 30.68 21.05 30.88
C LEU A 19 30.34 21.25 29.39
N PHE A 20 30.93 20.43 28.49
CA PHE A 20 30.68 20.42 27.07
C PHE A 20 29.23 20.02 26.79
N MET A 21 28.72 18.99 27.45
CA MET A 21 27.34 18.51 27.31
C MET A 21 26.31 19.56 27.81
N LEU A 22 26.58 20.21 28.93
CA LEU A 22 25.75 21.32 29.44
C LEU A 22 25.72 22.52 28.47
N LEU A 23 26.83 22.82 27.82
CA LEU A 23 26.95 23.91 26.85
C LEU A 23 26.13 23.61 25.60
N TYR A 24 26.10 22.35 25.09
CA TYR A 24 25.27 21.94 23.97
C TYR A 24 23.77 21.91 24.33
N LEU A 25 23.41 21.47 25.55
CA LEU A 25 22.01 21.51 26.03
C LEU A 25 21.50 22.94 26.13
N ARG A 26 22.35 23.86 26.60
CA ARG A 26 22.02 25.29 26.68
C ARG A 26 21.86 25.91 25.27
N LEU A 27 22.76 25.57 24.35
CA LEU A 27 22.63 25.96 22.94
C LEU A 27 21.33 25.47 22.28
N LEU A 28 20.93 24.22 22.53
CA LEU A 28 19.66 23.67 22.05
C LEU A 28 18.48 24.43 22.63
N SER A 29 18.47 24.70 23.94
CA SER A 29 17.40 25.47 24.61
C SER A 29 17.30 26.90 24.11
N GLU A 30 18.43 27.57 23.92
CA GLU A 30 18.48 28.93 23.37
C GLU A 30 18.04 28.95 21.92
N SER A 31 18.50 28.00 21.07
CA SER A 31 18.11 27.88 19.68
C SER A 31 16.61 27.59 19.53
N PHE A 32 16.04 26.75 20.39
CA PHE A 32 14.60 26.50 20.45
C PHE A 32 13.80 27.75 20.82
N SER A 33 14.23 28.48 21.87
CA SER A 33 13.62 29.75 22.27
C SER A 33 13.69 30.78 21.13
N PHE A 34 14.80 30.86 20.42
CA PHE A 34 14.98 31.75 19.29
C PHE A 34 14.10 31.36 18.10
N ALA A 35 13.96 30.07 17.77
CA ALA A 35 13.06 29.59 16.76
C ALA A 35 11.60 30.01 17.04
N ILE A 36 11.15 29.85 18.30
CA ILE A 36 9.81 30.29 18.72
C ILE A 36 9.66 31.80 18.64
N ASN A 37 10.67 32.58 19.05
CA ASN A 37 10.62 34.04 18.97
C ASN A 37 10.62 34.55 17.52
N ALA A 38 11.35 33.91 16.62
CA ALA A 38 11.29 34.19 15.16
C ALA A 38 9.88 33.99 14.60
N LEU A 39 9.18 32.92 15.05
CA LEU A 39 7.77 32.67 14.73
C LEU A 39 6.84 33.80 15.24
N ARG A 40 7.18 34.46 16.33
CA ARG A 40 6.34 35.51 16.96
C ARG A 40 6.53 36.90 16.35
N ASN A 41 7.76 37.25 15.99
CA ASN A 41 8.10 38.63 15.56
C ASN A 41 7.82 38.90 14.10
N ASN A 42 7.96 37.91 13.18
CA ASN A 42 7.74 38.06 11.74
C ASN A 42 6.76 36.99 11.19
N LYS A 43 5.55 36.95 11.76
CA LYS A 43 4.55 35.89 11.58
C LYS A 43 4.32 35.48 10.11
N LEU A 44 4.12 36.46 9.20
CA LEU A 44 3.75 36.16 7.82
C LEU A 44 4.90 35.52 7.03
N ARG A 45 6.14 35.99 7.22
CA ARG A 45 7.32 35.48 6.52
C ARG A 45 7.69 34.09 7.01
N THR A 46 7.69 33.92 8.31
CA THR A 46 8.03 32.61 8.94
C THR A 46 6.97 31.59 8.62
N LEU A 47 5.69 31.96 8.61
CA LEU A 47 4.60 31.09 8.21
C LEU A 47 4.72 30.64 6.74
N LEU A 48 5.00 31.56 5.81
CA LEU A 48 5.18 31.24 4.40
C LEU A 48 6.37 30.30 4.14
N SER A 49 7.47 30.52 4.84
CA SER A 49 8.66 29.69 4.67
C SER A 49 8.52 28.31 5.35
N LEU A 50 7.91 28.25 6.54
CA LEU A 50 7.52 27.00 7.19
C LEU A 50 6.54 26.22 6.33
N LEU A 51 5.58 26.89 5.70
CA LEU A 51 4.56 26.30 4.84
C LEU A 51 5.21 25.55 3.67
N GLY A 52 6.29 26.08 3.09
CA GLY A 52 7.05 25.38 2.04
C GLY A 52 7.64 24.04 2.51
N VAL A 53 8.29 24.02 3.69
CA VAL A 53 8.83 22.78 4.26
C VAL A 53 7.71 21.82 4.71
N THR A 54 6.66 22.38 5.31
CA THR A 54 5.49 21.61 5.75
C THR A 54 4.83 20.91 4.57
N ILE A 55 4.56 21.62 3.47
CA ILE A 55 3.99 21.05 2.24
C ILE A 55 4.94 20.01 1.64
N GLY A 56 6.25 20.28 1.62
CA GLY A 56 7.23 19.35 1.08
C GLY A 56 7.23 18.01 1.83
N ILE A 57 7.31 18.06 3.15
CA ILE A 57 7.31 16.85 3.98
C ILE A 57 5.94 16.19 4.01
N PHE A 58 4.87 16.97 4.08
CA PHE A 58 3.51 16.47 3.93
C PHE A 58 3.34 15.67 2.63
N SER A 59 3.76 16.24 1.50
CA SER A 59 3.60 15.60 0.19
C SER A 59 4.32 14.26 0.10
N ILE A 60 5.59 14.18 0.55
CA ILE A 60 6.35 12.92 0.50
C ILE A 60 5.76 11.88 1.44
N ILE A 61 5.47 12.25 2.69
CA ILE A 61 4.94 11.31 3.68
C ILE A 61 3.53 10.86 3.31
N ALA A 62 2.70 11.75 2.75
CA ALA A 62 1.36 11.38 2.27
C ALA A 62 1.41 10.35 1.14
N VAL A 63 2.29 10.55 0.15
CA VAL A 63 2.46 9.59 -0.95
C VAL A 63 3.01 8.26 -0.44
N LEU A 64 4.07 8.28 0.38
CA LEU A 64 4.65 7.06 0.93
C LEU A 64 3.64 6.31 1.82
N ALA A 65 2.91 7.01 2.69
CA ALA A 65 1.89 6.39 3.53
C ALA A 65 0.74 5.78 2.71
N ALA A 66 0.30 6.45 1.65
CA ALA A 66 -0.72 5.93 0.74
C ALA A 66 -0.24 4.67 0.01
N VAL A 67 0.98 4.70 -0.52
CA VAL A 67 1.58 3.57 -1.25
C VAL A 67 1.83 2.39 -0.31
N ASP A 68 2.42 2.61 0.87
CA ASP A 68 2.67 1.55 1.86
C ASP A 68 1.37 0.91 2.35
N SER A 69 0.32 1.74 2.56
CA SER A 69 -0.99 1.24 2.98
C SER A 69 -1.64 0.39 1.89
N MET A 70 -1.52 0.81 0.64
CA MET A 70 -1.99 0.08 -0.52
C MET A 70 -1.23 -1.26 -0.68
N ASP A 71 0.10 -1.25 -0.62
CA ASP A 71 0.94 -2.45 -0.68
C ASP A 71 0.60 -3.44 0.45
N LYS A 72 0.46 -2.93 1.68
CA LYS A 72 0.05 -3.74 2.83
C LYS A 72 -1.31 -4.40 2.60
N LYS A 73 -2.31 -3.64 2.15
CA LYS A 73 -3.65 -4.15 1.90
C LYS A 73 -3.67 -5.19 0.79
N ILE A 74 -2.93 -4.96 -0.31
CA ILE A 74 -2.77 -5.95 -1.38
C ILE A 74 -2.19 -7.25 -0.82
N LYS A 75 -1.10 -7.16 -0.07
CA LYS A 75 -0.43 -8.33 0.51
C LYS A 75 -1.32 -9.06 1.51
N GLU A 76 -2.11 -8.35 2.30
CA GLU A 76 -3.10 -8.94 3.21
C GLU A 76 -4.21 -9.67 2.43
N ASP A 77 -4.81 -9.04 1.44
CA ASP A 77 -5.89 -9.63 0.63
C ASP A 77 -5.40 -10.84 -0.19
N LEU A 78 -4.11 -10.84 -0.58
CA LEU A 78 -3.48 -11.95 -1.30
C LEU A 78 -2.90 -13.03 -0.37
N SER A 79 -2.72 -12.76 0.92
CA SER A 79 -2.08 -13.69 1.86
C SER A 79 -2.85 -15.00 2.05
N ASP A 80 -4.16 -14.95 1.91
CA ASP A 80 -5.04 -16.12 2.02
C ASP A 80 -5.13 -16.90 0.68
N MET A 81 -4.60 -16.34 -0.42
CA MET A 81 -4.57 -16.99 -1.74
C MET A 81 -3.24 -17.70 -1.96
N ASP A 82 -3.27 -18.85 -2.61
CA ASP A 82 -2.05 -19.54 -3.01
C ASP A 82 -1.42 -18.83 -4.22
N ILE A 83 -0.24 -18.23 -4.00
CA ILE A 83 0.50 -17.48 -5.03
C ILE A 83 0.87 -18.31 -6.26
N ASN A 84 0.88 -19.65 -6.12
CA ASN A 84 1.21 -20.58 -7.18
C ASN A 84 -0.03 -21.07 -7.95
N THR A 85 -1.23 -20.64 -7.61
CA THR A 85 -2.43 -20.98 -8.37
C THR A 85 -2.37 -20.36 -9.76
N VAL A 86 -2.53 -21.20 -10.79
CA VAL A 86 -2.62 -20.78 -12.19
C VAL A 86 -4.08 -20.55 -12.56
N TYR A 87 -4.39 -19.34 -12.99
CA TYR A 87 -5.70 -18.98 -13.55
C TYR A 87 -5.61 -19.04 -15.08
N LEU A 88 -6.10 -20.11 -15.66
CA LEU A 88 -6.16 -20.31 -17.11
C LEU A 88 -7.43 -19.67 -17.68
N MET A 89 -7.28 -18.71 -18.57
CA MET A 89 -8.39 -17.96 -19.16
C MET A 89 -8.00 -17.33 -20.51
N ASN A 90 -8.95 -16.66 -21.15
CA ASN A 90 -8.71 -16.00 -22.44
C ASN A 90 -8.26 -14.54 -22.34
N PHE A 91 -7.99 -14.03 -21.13
CA PHE A 91 -7.47 -12.69 -20.90
C PHE A 91 -6.36 -12.69 -19.85
N SER A 92 -5.48 -11.68 -19.91
CA SER A 92 -4.39 -11.48 -18.95
C SER A 92 -4.81 -10.54 -17.81
N PHE A 93 -4.32 -10.80 -16.58
CA PHE A 93 -4.47 -9.90 -15.43
C PHE A 93 -3.60 -8.64 -15.56
N GLY A 94 -2.49 -8.74 -16.29
CA GLY A 94 -1.54 -7.64 -16.49
C GLY A 94 -1.39 -7.23 -17.95
N PRO A 95 -0.42 -6.35 -18.23
CA PRO A 95 -0.04 -6.00 -19.58
C PRO A 95 0.33 -7.24 -20.38
N SER A 96 0.00 -7.27 -21.66
CA SER A 96 0.30 -8.38 -22.55
C SER A 96 0.88 -7.85 -23.87
N GLU A 97 1.90 -8.52 -24.38
CA GLU A 97 2.50 -8.20 -25.68
C GLU A 97 1.56 -8.52 -26.84
N VAL A 98 0.51 -9.34 -26.59
CA VAL A 98 -0.47 -9.70 -27.62
C VAL A 98 -1.42 -8.53 -27.86
N PRO A 99 -1.55 -8.02 -29.10
CA PRO A 99 -2.45 -6.93 -29.44
C PRO A 99 -3.90 -7.21 -29.05
N ARG A 100 -4.63 -6.18 -28.62
CA ARG A 100 -6.01 -6.29 -28.12
C ARG A 100 -6.96 -6.98 -29.09
N TRP A 101 -6.89 -6.61 -30.38
CA TRP A 101 -7.74 -7.19 -31.42
C TRP A 101 -7.54 -8.70 -31.58
N LYS A 102 -6.32 -9.20 -31.32
CA LYS A 102 -6.01 -10.64 -31.39
C LYS A 102 -6.50 -11.37 -30.12
N ARG A 103 -6.35 -10.74 -28.93
CA ARG A 103 -6.84 -11.31 -27.67
C ARG A 103 -8.36 -11.48 -27.64
N GLU A 104 -9.10 -10.54 -28.24
CA GLU A 104 -10.56 -10.62 -28.34
C GLU A 104 -11.06 -11.80 -29.16
N GLN A 105 -10.18 -12.38 -29.98
CA GLN A 105 -10.48 -13.60 -30.79
C GLN A 105 -10.10 -14.90 -30.09
N PHE A 106 -9.46 -14.84 -28.92
CA PHE A 106 -9.06 -16.04 -28.20
C PHE A 106 -10.29 -16.81 -27.69
N PRO A 107 -10.32 -18.14 -27.96
CA PRO A 107 -11.40 -18.97 -27.48
C PRO A 107 -11.45 -18.98 -25.96
N LYS A 108 -12.62 -19.03 -25.39
CA LYS A 108 -12.82 -19.23 -23.96
C LYS A 108 -12.32 -20.61 -23.57
N VAL A 109 -11.94 -20.75 -22.31
CA VAL A 109 -11.67 -22.08 -21.75
C VAL A 109 -12.97 -22.85 -21.61
N THR A 110 -12.92 -24.15 -21.84
CA THR A 110 -14.10 -25.03 -21.86
C THR A 110 -14.06 -26.05 -20.74
N TYR A 111 -15.19 -26.63 -20.41
CA TYR A 111 -15.27 -27.71 -19.43
C TYR A 111 -14.58 -28.99 -19.93
N ASP A 112 -14.54 -29.22 -21.23
CA ASP A 112 -13.81 -30.34 -21.84
C ASP A 112 -12.29 -30.19 -21.60
N GLU A 113 -11.77 -28.97 -21.73
CA GLU A 113 -10.37 -28.67 -21.37
C GLU A 113 -10.07 -28.90 -19.89
N PHE A 114 -11.00 -28.53 -19.00
CA PHE A 114 -10.88 -28.82 -17.58
C PHE A 114 -10.79 -30.33 -17.31
N GLU A 115 -11.68 -31.12 -17.91
CA GLU A 115 -11.65 -32.58 -17.79
C GLU A 115 -10.39 -33.20 -18.40
N PHE A 116 -9.94 -32.67 -19.54
CA PHE A 116 -8.71 -33.10 -20.19
C PHE A 116 -7.48 -32.83 -19.33
N LEU A 117 -7.34 -31.62 -18.81
CA LEU A 117 -6.21 -31.22 -17.95
C LEU A 117 -6.20 -32.03 -16.64
N LYS A 118 -7.36 -32.20 -16.00
CA LYS A 118 -7.50 -33.00 -14.77
C LYS A 118 -6.99 -34.44 -14.94
N LYS A 119 -7.13 -35.01 -16.13
CA LYS A 119 -6.69 -36.40 -16.44
C LYS A 119 -5.25 -36.47 -16.98
N SER A 120 -4.76 -35.40 -17.63
CA SER A 120 -3.51 -35.44 -18.41
C SER A 120 -2.29 -35.00 -17.64
N ILE A 121 -2.45 -34.31 -16.49
CA ILE A 121 -1.37 -33.71 -15.72
C ILE A 121 -1.41 -34.22 -14.29
N PRO A 122 -0.56 -35.20 -13.94
CA PRO A 122 -0.53 -35.78 -12.58
C PRO A 122 -0.06 -34.81 -11.50
N SER A 123 0.70 -33.77 -11.89
CA SER A 123 1.25 -32.75 -10.98
C SER A 123 0.23 -31.72 -10.49
N ILE A 124 -1.05 -31.87 -10.84
CA ILE A 124 -2.17 -31.07 -10.35
C ILE A 124 -2.66 -31.62 -9.01
N ASP A 125 -2.56 -30.81 -7.93
CA ASP A 125 -3.18 -31.12 -6.65
C ASP A 125 -4.70 -30.88 -6.68
N LYS A 126 -5.11 -29.67 -7.12
CA LYS A 126 -6.52 -29.30 -7.22
C LYS A 126 -6.79 -28.52 -8.51
N ILE A 127 -7.97 -28.73 -9.07
CA ILE A 127 -8.40 -28.04 -10.28
C ILE A 127 -9.88 -27.70 -10.22
N SER A 128 -10.24 -26.48 -10.52
CA SER A 128 -11.62 -26.01 -10.50
C SER A 128 -11.98 -25.30 -11.81
N PHE A 129 -13.18 -25.58 -12.30
CA PHE A 129 -13.78 -24.84 -13.40
C PHE A 129 -14.83 -23.87 -12.88
N ASN A 130 -14.72 -22.60 -13.25
CA ASN A 130 -15.55 -21.53 -12.75
C ASN A 130 -16.11 -20.68 -13.88
N PHE A 131 -17.33 -20.15 -13.68
CA PHE A 131 -17.83 -19.05 -14.49
C PHE A 131 -17.80 -17.73 -13.71
N PHE A 132 -17.39 -16.67 -14.38
CA PHE A 132 -17.64 -15.29 -13.96
C PHE A 132 -18.95 -14.83 -14.61
N ALA A 133 -20.03 -14.92 -13.85
CA ALA A 133 -21.33 -14.48 -14.29
C ALA A 133 -21.56 -12.99 -13.95
N ARG A 134 -22.51 -12.36 -14.62
CA ARG A 134 -22.93 -11.00 -14.27
C ARG A 134 -23.60 -10.99 -12.90
N ASN A 135 -23.57 -9.82 -12.26
CA ASN A 135 -24.33 -9.62 -11.02
C ASN A 135 -25.81 -9.83 -11.26
N GLU A 136 -26.45 -10.55 -10.35
CA GLU A 136 -27.85 -10.94 -10.44
C GLU A 136 -28.60 -10.58 -9.16
N SER A 137 -29.92 -10.77 -9.17
CA SER A 137 -30.76 -10.59 -8.00
C SER A 137 -31.19 -11.95 -7.46
N VAL A 138 -31.11 -12.09 -6.14
CA VAL A 138 -31.62 -13.26 -5.43
C VAL A 138 -32.87 -12.91 -4.66
N LYS A 139 -33.90 -13.80 -4.70
CA LYS A 139 -35.18 -13.58 -4.06
C LYS A 139 -35.52 -14.69 -3.07
N PHE A 140 -36.02 -14.28 -1.93
CA PHE A 140 -36.64 -15.17 -0.95
C PHE A 140 -37.99 -14.55 -0.53
N GLU A 141 -39.10 -15.26 -0.83
CA GLU A 141 -40.44 -14.74 -0.61
C GLU A 141 -40.64 -13.34 -1.24
N SER A 142 -40.88 -12.34 -0.40
CA SER A 142 -41.05 -10.93 -0.82
C SER A 142 -39.76 -10.13 -0.80
N LYS A 143 -38.66 -10.67 -0.24
CA LYS A 143 -37.38 -10.00 -0.12
C LYS A 143 -36.52 -10.24 -1.34
N THR A 144 -35.80 -9.20 -1.76
CA THR A 144 -34.86 -9.26 -2.90
C THR A 144 -33.56 -8.56 -2.53
N VAL A 145 -32.43 -9.23 -2.77
CA VAL A 145 -31.11 -8.61 -2.71
C VAL A 145 -30.58 -8.52 -4.13
N ASN A 146 -30.18 -7.32 -4.53
CA ASN A 146 -29.73 -7.01 -5.88
C ASN A 146 -28.20 -6.95 -5.96
N SER A 147 -27.67 -7.01 -7.20
CA SER A 147 -26.25 -6.88 -7.48
C SER A 147 -25.36 -7.91 -6.78
N ILE A 148 -25.89 -9.13 -6.61
CA ILE A 148 -25.16 -10.24 -6.02
C ILE A 148 -24.21 -10.83 -7.05
N ARG A 149 -22.98 -11.09 -6.67
CA ARG A 149 -22.00 -11.79 -7.48
C ARG A 149 -22.31 -13.27 -7.53
N VAL A 150 -22.39 -13.78 -8.73
CA VAL A 150 -22.70 -15.17 -8.98
C VAL A 150 -21.41 -15.90 -9.38
N LYS A 151 -20.96 -16.82 -8.53
CA LYS A 151 -19.70 -17.60 -8.69
C LYS A 151 -20.00 -19.10 -8.78
N PRO A 152 -20.51 -19.60 -9.92
CA PRO A 152 -20.67 -21.03 -10.12
C PRO A 152 -19.31 -21.70 -10.29
N SER A 153 -19.05 -22.75 -9.51
CA SER A 153 -17.75 -23.41 -9.44
C SER A 153 -17.87 -24.94 -9.30
N THR A 154 -16.78 -25.64 -9.52
CA THR A 154 -16.65 -27.04 -9.07
C THR A 154 -16.23 -27.09 -7.61
N GLU A 155 -16.31 -28.26 -6.97
CA GLU A 155 -16.07 -28.48 -5.54
C GLU A 155 -14.65 -28.10 -5.09
N ASP A 156 -13.64 -28.39 -5.92
CA ASP A 156 -12.23 -28.10 -5.60
C ASP A 156 -11.93 -26.59 -5.48
N PHE A 157 -12.85 -25.71 -5.91
CA PHE A 157 -12.71 -24.27 -5.76
C PHE A 157 -12.41 -23.83 -4.34
N PHE A 158 -13.09 -24.42 -3.36
CA PHE A 158 -12.95 -24.06 -1.96
C PHE A 158 -11.65 -24.56 -1.32
N ASP A 159 -10.97 -25.54 -1.95
CA ASP A 159 -9.64 -26.01 -1.56
C ASP A 159 -8.53 -25.14 -2.17
N ILE A 160 -8.81 -24.51 -3.32
CA ILE A 160 -7.90 -23.57 -4.01
C ILE A 160 -8.00 -22.19 -3.38
N GLU A 161 -9.22 -21.67 -3.20
CA GLU A 161 -9.52 -20.42 -2.50
C GLU A 161 -10.19 -20.73 -1.17
N PRO A 162 -9.43 -20.77 -0.04
CA PRO A 162 -9.98 -21.19 1.25
C PRO A 162 -10.99 -20.17 1.77
N ILE A 163 -12.28 -20.54 1.68
CA ILE A 163 -13.42 -19.75 2.14
C ILE A 163 -13.93 -20.33 3.46
N LYS A 164 -14.03 -19.48 4.48
CA LYS A 164 -14.52 -19.89 5.81
C LYS A 164 -16.04 -19.88 5.85
N ILE A 165 -16.63 -20.98 6.32
CA ILE A 165 -18.06 -21.11 6.58
C ILE A 165 -18.38 -20.65 8.00
N GLU A 166 -19.50 -19.97 8.17
CA GLU A 166 -20.08 -19.62 9.47
C GLU A 166 -21.07 -20.68 9.91
N THR A 167 -22.00 -21.08 9.04
CA THR A 167 -23.01 -22.12 9.33
C THR A 167 -23.24 -22.99 8.11
N GLY A 168 -23.58 -24.27 8.33
CA GLY A 168 -23.86 -25.22 7.26
C GLY A 168 -22.62 -25.90 6.70
N ARG A 169 -22.60 -26.12 5.38
CA ARG A 169 -21.53 -26.83 4.66
C ARG A 169 -21.36 -26.34 3.23
N LEU A 170 -20.25 -26.69 2.62
CA LEU A 170 -20.01 -26.54 1.18
C LEU A 170 -20.65 -27.69 0.40
N PHE A 171 -20.80 -27.54 -0.91
CA PHE A 171 -21.25 -28.64 -1.76
C PHE A 171 -20.09 -29.60 -2.05
N ASN A 172 -20.43 -30.87 -2.18
CA ASN A 172 -19.46 -31.94 -2.41
C ASN A 172 -19.34 -32.32 -3.90
N ALA A 173 -18.41 -33.23 -4.22
CA ALA A 173 -18.15 -33.70 -5.59
C ALA A 173 -19.41 -34.30 -6.27
N SER A 174 -20.23 -35.04 -5.52
CA SER A 174 -21.47 -35.61 -6.09
C SER A 174 -22.48 -34.54 -6.47
N GLU A 175 -22.64 -33.49 -5.63
CA GLU A 175 -23.51 -32.35 -5.88
C GLU A 175 -22.97 -31.47 -7.01
N SER A 176 -21.64 -31.30 -7.06
CA SER A 176 -20.96 -30.58 -8.12
C SER A 176 -21.14 -31.26 -9.49
N ASN A 177 -20.82 -32.53 -9.58
CA ASN A 177 -20.92 -33.32 -10.82
C ASN A 177 -22.37 -33.49 -11.27
N SER A 178 -23.28 -33.74 -10.32
CA SER A 178 -24.71 -33.84 -10.62
C SER A 178 -25.36 -32.49 -10.93
N GLY A 179 -24.70 -31.36 -10.67
CA GLY A 179 -25.28 -30.03 -10.79
C GLY A 179 -26.55 -29.88 -9.94
N SER A 180 -26.47 -30.34 -8.68
CA SER A 180 -27.59 -30.25 -7.75
C SER A 180 -27.99 -28.80 -7.49
N PRO A 181 -29.30 -28.52 -7.27
CA PRO A 181 -29.78 -27.16 -7.02
C PRO A 181 -29.53 -26.73 -5.56
N VAL A 182 -28.27 -26.69 -5.17
CA VAL A 182 -27.79 -26.26 -3.85
C VAL A 182 -26.97 -24.97 -3.99
N ILE A 183 -26.96 -24.13 -2.94
CA ILE A 183 -26.29 -22.83 -2.98
C ILE A 183 -25.69 -22.51 -1.61
N VAL A 184 -24.49 -21.94 -1.63
CA VAL A 184 -23.81 -21.30 -0.48
C VAL A 184 -23.88 -19.79 -0.69
N ILE A 185 -24.25 -19.06 0.34
CA ILE A 185 -24.49 -17.61 0.28
C ILE A 185 -23.55 -16.83 1.18
N GLY A 186 -23.16 -15.63 0.76
CA GLY A 186 -22.38 -14.70 1.57
C GLY A 186 -23.17 -14.15 2.74
N SER A 187 -22.44 -13.64 3.74
CA SER A 187 -23.02 -13.13 5.00
C SER A 187 -24.01 -11.98 4.77
N GLU A 188 -23.73 -11.05 3.88
CA GLU A 188 -24.62 -9.93 3.59
C GLU A 188 -25.86 -10.36 2.80
N VAL A 189 -25.71 -11.36 1.92
CA VAL A 189 -26.86 -11.98 1.23
C VAL A 189 -27.78 -12.66 2.24
N ALA A 190 -27.20 -13.41 3.20
CA ALA A 190 -27.97 -14.07 4.25
C ALA A 190 -28.71 -13.04 5.11
N ASN A 191 -28.04 -11.98 5.55
CA ASN A 191 -28.65 -10.91 6.35
C ASN A 191 -29.76 -10.18 5.58
N GLY A 192 -29.55 -9.88 4.30
CA GLY A 192 -30.54 -9.17 3.47
C GLY A 192 -31.79 -9.99 3.16
N LEU A 193 -31.68 -11.33 3.06
CA LEU A 193 -32.82 -12.21 2.76
C LEU A 193 -33.53 -12.72 4.02
N PHE A 194 -32.78 -13.08 5.06
CA PHE A 194 -33.30 -13.88 6.20
C PHE A 194 -33.33 -13.12 7.51
N GLU A 195 -32.60 -11.97 7.64
CA GLU A 195 -32.46 -11.21 8.89
C GLU A 195 -32.05 -12.13 10.07
N ASN A 196 -33.02 -12.48 10.95
CA ASN A 196 -32.81 -13.33 12.13
C ASN A 196 -33.30 -14.77 11.94
N THR A 197 -33.64 -15.19 10.72
CA THR A 197 -34.16 -16.54 10.44
C THR A 197 -33.01 -17.41 9.91
N ASP A 198 -32.91 -18.67 10.39
CA ASP A 198 -31.94 -19.61 9.87
C ASP A 198 -32.10 -19.84 8.37
N PRO A 199 -31.09 -19.51 7.54
CA PRO A 199 -31.16 -19.67 6.10
C PRO A 199 -31.00 -21.13 5.64
N ILE A 200 -30.43 -22.03 6.47
CA ILE A 200 -30.13 -23.40 6.05
C ILE A 200 -31.40 -24.18 5.73
N GLY A 201 -31.40 -24.89 4.60
CA GLY A 201 -32.53 -25.64 4.08
C GLY A 201 -33.62 -24.82 3.41
N LYS A 202 -33.56 -23.47 3.47
CA LYS A 202 -34.52 -22.60 2.78
C LYS A 202 -34.23 -22.57 1.29
N LYS A 203 -35.28 -22.34 0.48
CA LYS A 203 -35.17 -22.26 -0.98
C LYS A 203 -35.22 -20.83 -1.45
N ILE A 204 -34.13 -20.34 -2.03
CA ILE A 204 -34.04 -19.02 -2.68
C ILE A 204 -34.19 -19.16 -4.19
N ARG A 205 -34.53 -18.06 -4.86
CA ARG A 205 -34.69 -18.03 -6.31
C ARG A 205 -33.56 -17.22 -6.96
N LEU A 206 -32.82 -17.89 -7.84
CA LEU A 206 -31.78 -17.30 -8.68
C LEU A 206 -31.98 -17.79 -10.13
N TYR A 207 -31.87 -16.95 -11.14
CA TYR A 207 -32.15 -17.26 -12.55
C TYR A 207 -33.55 -17.90 -12.75
N GLY A 208 -34.54 -17.51 -11.95
CA GLY A 208 -35.88 -18.12 -11.99
C GLY A 208 -35.99 -19.50 -11.36
N GLN A 209 -34.89 -20.12 -10.98
CA GLN A 209 -34.84 -21.46 -10.41
C GLN A 209 -34.76 -21.41 -8.87
N LYS A 210 -35.24 -22.47 -8.23
CA LYS A 210 -35.15 -22.62 -6.76
C LYS A 210 -33.91 -23.41 -6.38
N LEU A 211 -33.02 -22.80 -5.58
CA LEU A 211 -31.84 -23.46 -5.01
C LEU A 211 -31.99 -23.53 -3.50
N THR A 212 -31.55 -24.64 -2.91
CA THR A 212 -31.59 -24.85 -1.47
C THR A 212 -30.30 -24.33 -0.82
N VAL A 213 -30.42 -23.43 0.15
CA VAL A 213 -29.28 -22.91 0.91
C VAL A 213 -28.70 -24.02 1.78
N ILE A 214 -27.42 -24.34 1.61
CA ILE A 214 -26.71 -25.37 2.38
C ILE A 214 -25.59 -24.83 3.27
N GLY A 215 -25.17 -23.58 3.04
CA GLY A 215 -24.11 -22.93 3.82
C GLY A 215 -24.19 -21.42 3.74
N VAL A 216 -23.67 -20.76 4.79
CA VAL A 216 -23.46 -19.31 4.88
C VAL A 216 -21.99 -19.06 5.16
N LEU A 217 -21.40 -18.15 4.39
CA LEU A 217 -20.01 -17.78 4.55
C LEU A 217 -19.81 -16.84 5.75
N LYS A 218 -18.68 -16.99 6.41
CA LYS A 218 -18.24 -16.05 7.44
C LYS A 218 -17.96 -14.69 6.80
N LYS A 219 -18.36 -13.60 7.46
CA LYS A 219 -18.09 -12.24 7.00
C LYS A 219 -16.59 -11.99 6.85
N GLN A 220 -16.18 -11.54 5.66
CA GLN A 220 -14.78 -11.26 5.30
C GLN A 220 -14.49 -9.77 5.15
N GLY A 221 -15.53 -8.93 4.87
CA GLY A 221 -15.37 -7.52 4.54
C GLY A 221 -15.08 -7.29 3.05
N GLN A 222 -14.75 -6.05 2.70
CA GLN A 222 -14.43 -5.69 1.32
C GLN A 222 -12.94 -5.95 1.04
N GLY A 223 -12.65 -6.70 -0.01
CA GLY A 223 -11.31 -6.80 -0.57
C GLY A 223 -10.91 -5.52 -1.30
N MET A 224 -9.63 -5.36 -1.58
CA MET A 224 -9.04 -4.17 -2.21
C MET A 224 -9.68 -3.80 -3.56
N PHE A 225 -10.09 -4.80 -4.34
CA PHE A 225 -10.74 -4.61 -5.65
C PHE A 225 -12.26 -4.40 -5.55
N GLY A 226 -12.76 -4.09 -4.35
CA GLY A 226 -14.19 -4.01 -4.10
C GLY A 226 -14.88 -5.37 -4.17
N ASP A 227 -14.11 -6.46 -4.24
CA ASP A 227 -14.60 -7.81 -4.26
C ASP A 227 -14.81 -8.31 -2.84
N SER A 228 -16.07 -8.64 -2.52
CA SER A 228 -16.40 -9.28 -1.26
C SER A 228 -17.20 -10.55 -1.52
N ASN A 229 -16.78 -11.65 -0.88
CA ASN A 229 -17.58 -12.86 -0.87
C ASN A 229 -18.83 -12.72 0.01
N ASP A 230 -18.93 -11.65 0.79
CA ASP A 230 -20.09 -11.34 1.63
C ASP A 230 -21.36 -11.09 0.78
N VAL A 231 -21.19 -10.52 -0.42
CA VAL A 231 -22.26 -10.29 -1.41
C VAL A 231 -22.22 -11.30 -2.57
N ALA A 232 -21.60 -12.46 -2.37
CA ALA A 232 -21.49 -13.49 -3.40
C ALA A 232 -22.34 -14.72 -3.10
N VAL A 233 -22.63 -15.49 -4.12
CA VAL A 233 -23.29 -16.80 -4.03
C VAL A 233 -22.51 -17.82 -4.86
N PHE A 234 -22.38 -19.03 -4.30
CA PHE A 234 -21.67 -20.15 -4.91
C PHE A 234 -22.61 -21.34 -5.08
N PHE A 235 -22.55 -21.97 -6.22
CA PHE A 235 -23.33 -23.18 -6.50
C PHE A 235 -22.61 -24.02 -7.59
N PRO A 236 -22.98 -25.31 -7.74
CA PRO A 236 -22.36 -26.20 -8.71
C PRO A 236 -22.42 -25.63 -10.13
N VAL A 237 -21.26 -25.50 -10.79
CA VAL A 237 -21.15 -24.96 -12.16
C VAL A 237 -22.00 -25.77 -13.14
N ASN A 238 -22.10 -27.09 -12.95
CA ASN A 238 -22.90 -27.97 -13.80
C ASN A 238 -24.40 -27.70 -13.75
N PHE A 239 -24.90 -27.03 -12.69
CA PHE A 239 -26.27 -26.53 -12.65
C PHE A 239 -26.48 -25.44 -13.73
N LEU A 240 -25.55 -24.50 -13.84
CA LEU A 240 -25.65 -23.42 -14.82
C LEU A 240 -25.39 -23.90 -16.24
N ARG A 241 -24.42 -24.83 -16.43
CA ARG A 241 -24.10 -25.43 -17.71
C ARG A 241 -25.31 -26.15 -18.34
N ARG A 242 -26.13 -26.83 -17.54
CA ARG A 242 -27.36 -27.46 -18.03
C ARG A 242 -28.41 -26.46 -18.49
N MET A 243 -28.42 -25.26 -17.89
CA MET A 243 -29.41 -24.25 -18.26
C MET A 243 -29.04 -23.47 -19.53
N TYR A 244 -27.76 -23.13 -19.65
CA TYR A 244 -27.27 -22.19 -20.67
C TYR A 244 -26.28 -22.77 -21.66
N GLY A 245 -25.80 -24.01 -21.46
CA GLY A 245 -24.72 -24.60 -22.25
C GLY A 245 -23.33 -24.04 -21.86
N ASP A 246 -22.30 -24.57 -22.52
CA ASP A 246 -20.91 -24.18 -22.26
C ASP A 246 -20.48 -22.93 -23.08
N GLU A 247 -21.16 -22.66 -24.21
CA GLU A 247 -20.79 -21.64 -25.19
C GLU A 247 -21.51 -20.28 -25.00
N ASN A 248 -22.13 -20.05 -23.85
CA ASN A 248 -22.84 -18.79 -23.63
C ASN A 248 -21.86 -17.62 -23.56
N ASP A 249 -22.04 -16.65 -24.46
CA ASP A 249 -21.18 -15.43 -24.51
C ASP A 249 -21.28 -14.53 -23.29
N ALA A 250 -22.34 -14.63 -22.53
CA ALA A 250 -22.51 -13.88 -21.29
C ALA A 250 -21.65 -14.41 -20.13
N LEU A 251 -21.13 -15.65 -20.25
CA LEU A 251 -20.34 -16.31 -19.23
C LEU A 251 -18.87 -16.31 -19.63
N ARG A 252 -18.01 -15.80 -18.74
CA ARG A 252 -16.55 -15.94 -18.88
C ARG A 252 -16.11 -17.11 -18.04
N ALA A 253 -15.39 -18.04 -18.63
CA ALA A 253 -14.89 -19.20 -17.93
C ALA A 253 -13.43 -19.01 -17.52
N ALA A 254 -13.06 -19.64 -16.40
CA ALA A 254 -11.70 -19.82 -15.97
C ALA A 254 -11.49 -21.23 -15.41
N ILE A 255 -10.30 -21.77 -15.62
CA ILE A 255 -9.83 -22.96 -14.93
C ILE A 255 -8.78 -22.54 -13.92
N LEU A 256 -9.02 -22.80 -12.64
CA LEU A 256 -8.09 -22.56 -11.55
C LEU A 256 -7.34 -23.86 -11.29
N ILE A 257 -6.02 -23.81 -11.29
CA ILE A 257 -5.18 -24.99 -11.19
C ILE A 257 -4.14 -24.75 -10.10
N LYS A 258 -4.16 -25.58 -9.08
CA LYS A 258 -3.19 -25.60 -8.00
C LYS A 258 -2.23 -26.76 -8.23
N PRO A 259 -0.91 -26.50 -8.41
CA PRO A 259 0.09 -27.55 -8.52
C PRO A 259 0.34 -28.21 -7.17
N GLU A 260 0.91 -29.44 -7.19
CA GLU A 260 1.42 -30.07 -5.99
C GLU A 260 2.54 -29.22 -5.34
N LYS A 261 2.69 -29.37 -4.02
CA LYS A 261 3.69 -28.60 -3.27
C LYS A 261 5.11 -28.93 -3.71
N GLY A 262 5.91 -27.88 -3.93
CA GLY A 262 7.33 -28.00 -4.26
C GLY A 262 7.62 -28.09 -5.76
N ILE A 263 6.62 -28.02 -6.62
CA ILE A 263 6.82 -27.94 -8.07
C ILE A 263 7.18 -26.49 -8.45
N ASP A 264 8.14 -26.35 -9.35
CA ASP A 264 8.47 -25.03 -9.93
C ASP A 264 7.33 -24.55 -10.82
N ILE A 265 6.88 -23.32 -10.59
CA ILE A 265 5.70 -22.78 -11.25
C ILE A 265 5.92 -22.56 -12.75
N GLU A 266 7.15 -22.23 -13.18
CA GLU A 266 7.44 -22.01 -14.59
C GLU A 266 7.52 -23.33 -15.37
N GLU A 267 8.08 -24.38 -14.75
CA GLU A 267 8.07 -25.74 -15.30
C GLU A 267 6.63 -26.27 -15.42
N PHE A 268 5.82 -26.06 -14.39
CA PHE A 268 4.41 -26.43 -14.40
C PHE A 268 3.61 -25.70 -15.47
N LYS A 269 3.81 -24.40 -15.64
CA LYS A 269 3.20 -23.61 -16.70
C LYS A 269 3.60 -24.10 -18.09
N ALA A 270 4.87 -24.48 -18.26
CA ALA A 270 5.36 -25.02 -19.53
C ALA A 270 4.69 -26.36 -19.87
N GLU A 271 4.54 -27.27 -18.91
CA GLU A 271 3.81 -28.52 -19.06
C GLU A 271 2.34 -28.27 -19.43
N LEU A 272 1.67 -27.39 -18.68
CA LEU A 272 0.28 -27.01 -18.90
C LEU A 272 0.08 -26.42 -20.31
N ALA A 273 0.98 -25.50 -20.71
CA ALA A 273 0.95 -24.90 -22.04
C ALA A 273 1.09 -25.96 -23.14
N GLN A 274 2.06 -26.86 -23.00
CA GLN A 274 2.29 -27.92 -23.99
C GLN A 274 1.06 -28.80 -24.16
N LYS A 275 0.44 -29.22 -23.05
CA LYS A 275 -0.77 -30.06 -23.08
C LYS A 275 -1.95 -29.35 -23.74
N LEU A 276 -2.19 -28.08 -23.33
CA LEU A 276 -3.32 -27.31 -23.85
C LEU A 276 -3.12 -26.93 -25.34
N ARG A 277 -1.89 -26.58 -25.76
CA ARG A 277 -1.54 -26.36 -27.17
C ARG A 277 -1.86 -27.58 -28.01
N THR A 278 -1.49 -28.77 -27.52
CA THR A 278 -1.77 -30.05 -28.21
C THR A 278 -3.27 -30.28 -28.31
N HIS A 279 -4.02 -30.07 -27.22
CA HIS A 279 -5.48 -30.23 -27.17
C HIS A 279 -6.21 -29.26 -28.12
N ARG A 280 -5.76 -27.98 -28.17
CA ARG A 280 -6.31 -26.95 -29.07
C ARG A 280 -5.79 -27.00 -30.50
N GLY A 281 -4.82 -27.86 -30.82
CA GLY A 281 -4.19 -27.94 -32.14
C GLY A 281 -3.40 -26.69 -32.54
N VAL A 282 -2.84 -25.95 -31.55
CA VAL A 282 -2.01 -24.78 -31.80
C VAL A 282 -0.67 -25.20 -32.37
N LYS A 283 -0.29 -24.69 -33.55
CA LYS A 283 0.93 -25.09 -34.28
C LYS A 283 2.19 -24.57 -33.59
N THR A 284 3.29 -25.27 -33.87
CA THR A 284 4.63 -24.81 -33.39
C THR A 284 4.94 -23.46 -34.02
N GLY A 285 5.34 -22.50 -33.17
CA GLY A 285 5.64 -21.12 -33.57
C GLY A 285 4.44 -20.16 -33.56
N GLU A 286 3.22 -20.65 -33.38
CA GLU A 286 2.06 -19.77 -33.13
C GLU A 286 2.01 -19.32 -31.69
N ILE A 287 1.52 -18.10 -31.46
CA ILE A 287 1.30 -17.54 -30.14
C ILE A 287 0.16 -18.30 -29.46
N ASP A 288 0.30 -18.54 -28.15
CA ASP A 288 -0.74 -19.14 -27.34
C ASP A 288 -2.04 -18.34 -27.41
N ASN A 289 -3.15 -19.05 -27.57
CA ASN A 289 -4.49 -18.47 -27.63
C ASN A 289 -5.22 -18.55 -26.26
N PHE A 290 -4.45 -18.54 -25.19
CA PHE A 290 -4.89 -18.54 -23.79
C PHE A 290 -3.87 -17.79 -22.94
N PHE A 291 -4.25 -17.45 -21.72
CA PHE A 291 -3.37 -16.86 -20.72
C PHE A 291 -3.34 -17.71 -19.47
N MET A 292 -2.16 -17.90 -18.93
CA MET A 292 -1.91 -18.51 -17.62
C MET A 292 -1.49 -17.41 -16.66
N ASN A 293 -2.45 -16.89 -15.92
CA ASN A 293 -2.21 -15.86 -14.95
C ASN A 293 -1.86 -16.51 -13.61
N VAL A 294 -0.74 -16.10 -13.02
CA VAL A 294 -0.34 -16.48 -11.66
C VAL A 294 -0.40 -15.25 -10.78
N LEU A 295 -0.72 -15.44 -9.53
CA LEU A 295 -0.85 -14.34 -8.59
C LEU A 295 0.49 -13.63 -8.36
N SER A 296 1.62 -14.37 -8.41
CA SER A 296 2.97 -13.80 -8.37
C SER A 296 3.21 -12.77 -9.49
N GLY A 297 2.78 -13.06 -10.72
CA GLY A 297 2.90 -12.10 -11.83
C GLY A 297 2.02 -10.85 -11.64
N PHE A 298 0.93 -10.98 -10.91
CA PHE A 298 0.09 -9.84 -10.55
C PHE A 298 0.74 -8.99 -9.46
N THR A 299 1.37 -9.61 -8.45
CA THR A 299 2.14 -8.87 -7.43
C THR A 299 3.30 -8.11 -8.06
N ASP A 300 4.05 -8.71 -8.99
CA ASP A 300 5.13 -8.02 -9.72
C ASP A 300 4.62 -6.79 -10.50
N PHE A 301 3.44 -6.90 -11.10
CA PHE A 301 2.80 -5.77 -11.79
C PHE A 301 2.43 -4.65 -10.82
N ILE A 302 1.88 -4.99 -9.66
CA ILE A 302 1.56 -4.02 -8.60
C ILE A 302 2.84 -3.36 -8.06
N ASP A 303 3.89 -4.14 -7.79
CA ASP A 303 5.17 -3.62 -7.31
C ASP A 303 5.79 -2.62 -8.31
N ASN A 304 5.63 -2.85 -9.61
CA ASN A 304 6.04 -1.90 -10.65
C ASN A 304 5.22 -0.59 -10.60
N ILE A 305 3.91 -0.67 -10.41
CA ILE A 305 3.05 0.52 -10.25
C ILE A 305 3.44 1.30 -8.99
N VAL A 306 3.60 0.60 -7.87
CA VAL A 306 4.05 1.15 -6.58
C VAL A 306 5.41 1.85 -6.75
N GLY A 307 6.34 1.21 -7.46
CA GLY A 307 7.65 1.79 -7.77
C GLY A 307 7.55 3.09 -8.58
N GLN A 308 6.68 3.14 -9.59
CA GLN A 308 6.44 4.36 -10.38
C GLN A 308 5.77 5.46 -9.55
N MET A 309 4.78 5.13 -8.73
CA MET A 309 4.14 6.09 -7.82
C MET A 309 5.14 6.69 -6.82
N ASN A 310 6.01 5.84 -6.26
CA ASN A 310 7.10 6.30 -5.39
C ASN A 310 8.06 7.25 -6.12
N ALA A 311 8.47 6.92 -7.35
CA ALA A 311 9.36 7.78 -8.14
C ALA A 311 8.73 9.17 -8.42
N ILE A 312 7.44 9.21 -8.77
CA ILE A 312 6.69 10.45 -8.95
C ILE A 312 6.59 11.22 -7.63
N GLY A 313 6.27 10.53 -6.53
CA GLY A 313 6.21 11.12 -5.19
C GLY A 313 7.53 11.75 -4.77
N TRP A 314 8.65 11.07 -4.99
CA TRP A 314 9.99 11.60 -4.77
C TRP A 314 10.28 12.83 -5.64
N GLY A 315 9.87 12.83 -6.92
CA GLY A 315 10.03 13.97 -7.83
C GLY A 315 9.29 15.22 -7.32
N ILE A 316 7.99 15.08 -7.01
CA ILE A 316 7.17 16.19 -6.48
C ILE A 316 7.76 16.72 -5.16
N SER A 317 8.17 15.81 -4.29
CA SER A 317 8.71 16.15 -2.99
C SER A 317 10.06 16.86 -3.06
N ALA A 318 10.92 16.46 -3.98
CA ALA A 318 12.21 17.12 -4.21
C ALA A 318 12.01 18.60 -4.57
N PHE A 319 11.08 18.90 -5.48
CA PHE A 319 10.74 20.29 -5.82
C PHE A 319 10.17 21.06 -4.63
N SER A 320 9.24 20.46 -3.89
CA SER A 320 8.64 21.09 -2.71
C SER A 320 9.67 21.37 -1.61
N LEU A 321 10.60 20.41 -1.38
CA LEU A 321 11.69 20.58 -0.42
C LEU A 321 12.69 21.66 -0.85
N LEU A 322 12.97 21.79 -2.14
CA LEU A 322 13.80 22.88 -2.66
C LEU A 322 13.15 24.24 -2.35
N VAL A 323 11.84 24.40 -2.65
CA VAL A 323 11.11 25.64 -2.36
C VAL A 323 11.11 25.93 -0.85
N GLY A 324 10.85 24.91 -0.01
CA GLY A 324 10.91 25.02 1.44
C GLY A 324 12.30 25.39 1.95
N GLY A 325 13.35 24.78 1.38
CA GLY A 325 14.74 25.08 1.69
C GLY A 325 15.11 26.53 1.40
N PHE A 326 14.72 27.06 0.24
CA PHE A 326 14.88 28.50 -0.06
C PHE A 326 14.14 29.38 0.94
N GLY A 327 12.95 28.95 1.38
CA GLY A 327 12.20 29.65 2.43
C GLY A 327 12.98 29.73 3.75
N ILE A 328 13.56 28.60 4.20
CA ILE A 328 14.41 28.57 5.43
C ILE A 328 15.63 29.45 5.22
N ALA A 329 16.34 29.33 4.10
CA ALA A 329 17.52 30.15 3.83
C ALA A 329 17.20 31.64 3.92
N ASN A 330 16.07 32.07 3.35
CA ASN A 330 15.62 33.46 3.41
C ASN A 330 15.34 33.94 4.84
N ILE A 331 14.65 33.12 5.66
CA ILE A 331 14.48 33.45 7.09
C ILE A 331 15.83 33.58 7.79
N MET A 332 16.73 32.64 7.54
CA MET A 332 18.03 32.63 8.19
C MET A 332 18.90 33.83 7.79
N PHE A 333 18.88 34.26 6.52
CA PHE A 333 19.59 35.49 6.12
C PHE A 333 19.04 36.73 6.83
N VAL A 334 17.73 36.82 6.98
CA VAL A 334 17.11 37.94 7.71
C VAL A 334 17.42 37.85 9.20
N SER A 335 17.36 36.65 9.81
CA SER A 335 17.72 36.43 11.23
C SER A 335 19.16 36.84 11.49
N VAL A 336 20.11 36.49 10.61
CA VAL A 336 21.51 36.94 10.72
C VAL A 336 21.61 38.46 10.66
N LYS A 337 20.90 39.09 9.71
CA LYS A 337 20.92 40.56 9.57
C LYS A 337 20.33 41.29 10.77
N GLU A 338 19.21 40.83 11.30
CA GLU A 338 18.57 41.41 12.50
C GLU A 338 19.43 41.25 13.76
N ARG A 339 20.29 40.21 13.81
CA ARG A 339 21.14 39.90 14.96
C ARG A 339 22.63 40.25 14.75
N THR A 340 22.96 40.96 13.70
CA THR A 340 24.36 41.33 13.37
C THR A 340 25.09 41.93 14.57
N ASN A 341 24.46 42.86 15.29
CA ASN A 341 25.04 43.50 16.49
C ASN A 341 25.31 42.47 17.61
N LEU A 342 24.35 41.60 17.92
CA LEU A 342 24.52 40.54 18.91
C LEU A 342 25.65 39.57 18.55
N ILE A 343 25.78 39.21 17.26
CA ILE A 343 26.86 38.36 16.76
C ILE A 343 28.21 39.08 16.97
N GLY A 344 28.25 40.38 16.68
CA GLY A 344 29.44 41.22 16.94
C GLY A 344 29.86 41.21 18.39
N ILE A 345 28.93 41.40 19.33
CA ILE A 345 29.19 41.37 20.78
C ILE A 345 29.66 39.98 21.20
N GLN A 346 29.01 38.89 20.75
CA GLN A 346 29.45 37.53 21.09
C GLN A 346 30.89 37.29 20.63
N LYS A 347 31.26 37.72 19.43
CA LYS A 347 32.62 37.58 18.87
C LYS A 347 33.63 38.45 19.60
N ALA A 348 33.27 39.67 19.98
CA ALA A 348 34.10 40.54 20.82
C ALA A 348 34.40 39.95 22.22
N LEU A 349 33.44 39.19 22.77
CA LEU A 349 33.59 38.42 24.01
C LEU A 349 34.34 37.08 23.82
N GLY A 350 34.82 36.77 22.59
CA GLY A 350 35.69 35.61 22.33
C GLY A 350 34.96 34.38 21.74
N ALA A 351 33.72 34.52 21.26
CA ALA A 351 33.03 33.41 20.61
C ALA A 351 33.74 33.03 19.30
N LYS A 352 34.07 31.73 19.14
CA LYS A 352 34.73 31.20 17.93
C LYS A 352 33.76 31.16 16.76
N ASN A 353 34.28 31.33 15.54
CA ASN A 353 33.47 31.25 14.30
C ASN A 353 32.67 29.93 14.20
N LYS A 354 33.25 28.82 14.63
CA LYS A 354 32.55 27.52 14.68
C LYS A 354 31.33 27.55 15.60
N PHE A 355 31.39 28.26 16.72
CA PHE A 355 30.25 28.37 17.64
C PHE A 355 29.08 29.09 17.01
N ILE A 356 29.32 30.23 16.39
CA ILE A 356 28.30 30.99 15.64
C ILE A 356 27.72 30.17 14.48
N LEU A 357 28.56 29.48 13.72
CA LEU A 357 28.14 28.60 12.65
C LEU A 357 27.16 27.53 13.17
N PHE A 358 27.54 26.79 14.22
CA PHE A 358 26.69 25.75 14.79
C PHE A 358 25.38 26.28 15.36
N GLN A 359 25.40 27.45 16.00
CA GLN A 359 24.20 28.10 16.53
C GLN A 359 23.15 28.32 15.44
N PHE A 360 23.52 28.96 14.34
CA PHE A 360 22.60 29.23 13.24
C PHE A 360 22.20 27.96 12.46
N LEU A 361 23.10 26.98 12.37
CA LEU A 361 22.80 25.71 11.72
C LEU A 361 21.77 24.90 12.50
N ILE A 362 21.91 24.82 13.82
CA ILE A 362 20.93 24.18 14.72
C ILE A 362 19.59 24.89 14.64
N GLU A 363 19.56 26.23 14.58
CA GLU A 363 18.35 27.03 14.46
C GLU A 363 17.60 26.67 13.15
N ALA A 364 18.32 26.55 12.03
CA ALA A 364 17.73 26.13 10.74
C ALA A 364 17.15 24.72 10.78
N VAL A 365 17.87 23.76 11.42
CA VAL A 365 17.41 22.39 11.59
C VAL A 365 16.16 22.34 12.47
N ILE A 366 16.12 23.08 13.58
CA ILE A 366 14.94 23.14 14.46
C ILE A 366 13.74 23.69 13.71
N LEU A 367 13.89 24.78 12.96
CA LEU A 367 12.81 25.35 12.13
C LEU A 367 12.29 24.33 11.12
N SER A 368 13.19 23.64 10.44
CA SER A 368 12.83 22.60 9.49
C SER A 368 12.11 21.42 10.13
N LEU A 369 12.58 20.96 11.28
CA LEU A 369 11.94 19.90 12.05
C LEU A 369 10.53 20.28 12.52
N ILE A 370 10.33 21.54 12.96
CA ILE A 370 8.98 22.03 13.33
C ILE A 370 8.05 21.98 12.12
N GLY A 371 8.50 22.46 10.94
CA GLY A 371 7.73 22.35 9.70
C GLY A 371 7.42 20.90 9.33
N GLY A 372 8.41 20.01 9.47
CA GLY A 372 8.27 18.58 9.22
C GLY A 372 7.27 17.89 10.15
N LEU A 373 7.33 18.20 11.45
CA LEU A 373 6.39 17.68 12.44
C LEU A 373 4.94 18.11 12.15
N ILE A 374 4.76 19.37 11.75
CA ILE A 374 3.43 19.88 11.34
C ILE A 374 2.97 19.12 10.09
N GLY A 375 3.84 18.91 9.09
CA GLY A 375 3.52 18.15 7.88
C GLY A 375 3.11 16.70 8.19
N MET A 376 3.88 16.01 9.04
CA MET A 376 3.55 14.64 9.48
C MET A 376 2.25 14.57 10.29
N PHE A 377 2.00 15.57 11.16
CA PHE A 377 0.75 15.67 11.92
C PHE A 377 -0.46 15.82 10.98
N LEU A 378 -0.35 16.64 9.94
CA LEU A 378 -1.41 16.78 8.93
C LEU A 378 -1.67 15.46 8.18
N VAL A 379 -0.61 14.71 7.80
CA VAL A 379 -0.78 13.38 7.20
C VAL A 379 -1.51 12.45 8.15
N TRP A 380 -1.13 12.43 9.42
CA TRP A 380 -1.76 11.59 10.43
C TRP A 380 -3.26 11.89 10.60
N VAL A 381 -3.63 13.18 10.67
CA VAL A 381 -5.03 13.60 10.75
C VAL A 381 -5.82 13.16 9.50
N ILE A 382 -5.26 13.37 8.31
CA ILE A 382 -5.90 12.95 7.05
C ILE A 382 -6.02 11.44 6.98
N ALA A 383 -4.99 10.70 7.40
CA ALA A 383 -5.01 9.24 7.45
C ALA A 383 -6.17 8.70 8.32
N ILE A 384 -6.40 9.29 9.51
CA ILE A 384 -7.53 8.92 10.37
C ILE A 384 -8.87 9.20 9.70
N ILE A 385 -9.04 10.37 9.09
CA ILE A 385 -10.28 10.76 8.41
C ILE A 385 -10.56 9.81 7.24
N LEU A 386 -9.56 9.52 6.42
CA LEU A 386 -9.70 8.60 5.29
C LEU A 386 -9.99 7.18 5.75
N SER A 387 -9.30 6.69 6.79
CA SER A 387 -9.55 5.35 7.34
C SER A 387 -10.95 5.19 7.93
N SER A 388 -11.53 6.26 8.45
CA SER A 388 -12.91 6.22 8.99
C SER A 388 -14.00 6.31 7.91
N THR A 389 -13.66 6.80 6.72
CA THR A 389 -14.63 7.04 5.62
C THR A 389 -14.55 5.96 4.54
N LEU A 390 -13.36 5.46 4.29
CA LEU A 390 -13.08 4.41 3.32
C LEU A 390 -12.73 3.16 4.12
N ASP A 391 -13.41 2.05 4.02
CA ASP A 391 -13.08 0.77 4.70
C ASP A 391 -11.64 0.29 4.38
N PHE A 392 -10.65 1.20 4.57
CA PHE A 392 -9.26 1.07 4.19
C PHE A 392 -8.35 1.72 5.25
N GLU A 393 -7.48 0.93 5.89
CA GLU A 393 -6.54 1.42 6.89
C GLU A 393 -5.37 2.17 6.26
N PHE A 394 -5.34 3.50 6.42
CA PHE A 394 -4.14 4.28 6.13
C PHE A 394 -3.16 4.21 7.30
N VAL A 395 -2.02 3.57 7.09
CA VAL A 395 -1.00 3.36 8.12
C VAL A 395 0.16 4.32 7.92
N LEU A 396 0.43 5.15 8.93
CA LEU A 396 1.66 5.93 8.98
C LEU A 396 2.76 5.10 9.64
N SER A 397 3.63 4.52 8.83
CA SER A 397 4.74 3.67 9.31
C SER A 397 5.77 4.47 10.12
N ALA A 398 6.37 3.84 11.15
CA ALA A 398 7.49 4.41 11.89
C ALA A 398 8.70 4.72 10.97
N SER A 399 8.89 3.94 9.91
CA SER A 399 9.90 4.18 8.88
C SER A 399 9.64 5.51 8.16
N ASN A 400 8.39 5.81 7.80
CA ASN A 400 8.01 7.06 7.14
C ASN A 400 8.20 8.27 8.07
N MET A 401 7.91 8.12 9.37
CA MET A 401 8.16 9.18 10.35
C MET A 401 9.65 9.48 10.49
N LEU A 402 10.49 8.45 10.57
CA LEU A 402 11.95 8.60 10.64
C LEU A 402 12.50 9.23 9.36
N LEU A 403 12.03 8.79 8.21
CA LEU A 403 12.44 9.34 6.91
C LEU A 403 12.03 10.81 6.79
N GLY A 404 10.80 11.17 7.14
CA GLY A 404 10.33 12.55 7.14
C GLY A 404 11.12 13.46 8.07
N SER A 405 11.41 12.98 9.30
CA SER A 405 12.25 13.71 10.27
C SER A 405 13.69 13.86 9.77
N GLY A 406 14.25 12.82 9.17
CA GLY A 406 15.60 12.84 8.57
C GLY A 406 15.69 13.81 7.41
N LEU A 407 14.71 13.81 6.50
CA LEU A 407 14.63 14.76 5.39
C LEU A 407 14.47 16.20 5.88
N ALA A 408 13.63 16.42 6.91
CA ALA A 408 13.48 17.73 7.53
C ALA A 408 14.83 18.24 8.05
N ALA A 409 15.53 17.42 8.84
CA ALA A 409 16.84 17.79 9.37
C ALA A 409 17.86 18.05 8.26
N PHE A 410 17.89 17.22 7.23
CA PHE A 410 18.79 17.34 6.09
C PHE A 410 18.57 18.63 5.30
N ILE A 411 17.32 18.98 5.01
CA ILE A 411 16.98 20.24 4.34
C ILE A 411 17.32 21.45 5.20
N GLY A 412 17.04 21.39 6.50
CA GLY A 412 17.44 22.44 7.45
C GLY A 412 18.95 22.69 7.44
N LEU A 413 19.74 21.62 7.39
CA LEU A 413 21.21 21.71 7.28
C LEU A 413 21.64 22.38 5.97
N ILE A 414 21.14 21.90 4.82
CA ILE A 414 21.51 22.46 3.51
C ILE A 414 21.09 23.90 3.38
N ALA A 415 19.86 24.24 3.74
CA ALA A 415 19.31 25.59 3.64
C ALA A 415 19.99 26.57 4.60
N GLY A 416 20.38 26.10 5.81
CA GLY A 416 21.02 26.89 6.83
C GLY A 416 22.51 27.13 6.62
N ILE A 417 23.21 26.33 5.80
CA ILE A 417 24.69 26.34 5.73
C ILE A 417 25.25 27.69 5.22
N ILE A 418 24.65 28.25 4.17
CA ILE A 418 25.13 29.51 3.57
C ILE A 418 24.91 30.71 4.52
N PRO A 419 23.70 30.90 5.09
CA PRO A 419 23.48 31.98 6.08
C PRO A 419 24.35 31.80 7.33
N ALA A 420 24.53 30.59 7.83
CA ALA A 420 25.37 30.31 9.01
C ALA A 420 26.86 30.62 8.76
N ILE A 421 27.38 30.29 7.56
CA ILE A 421 28.74 30.67 7.18
C ILE A 421 28.85 32.22 7.12
N SER A 422 27.87 32.89 6.54
CA SER A 422 27.85 34.37 6.49
C SER A 422 27.89 34.97 7.88
N ALA A 423 27.03 34.50 8.80
CA ALA A 423 27.04 34.92 10.19
C ALA A 423 28.39 34.68 10.89
N SER A 424 28.99 33.51 10.67
CA SER A 424 30.27 33.15 11.30
C SER A 424 31.46 33.98 10.84
N LYS A 425 31.40 34.59 9.67
CA LYS A 425 32.49 35.38 9.08
C LYS A 425 32.36 36.90 9.33
N LEU A 426 31.30 37.37 10.00
CA LEU A 426 31.11 38.79 10.31
C LEU A 426 32.29 39.33 11.14
N ASP A 427 32.78 40.52 10.77
CA ASP A 427 33.77 41.24 11.57
C ASP A 427 33.11 41.82 12.82
N PRO A 428 33.66 41.63 14.02
CA PRO A 428 33.08 42.12 15.27
C PRO A 428 32.91 43.64 15.31
N VAL A 429 33.88 44.38 14.75
CA VAL A 429 33.87 45.85 14.80
C VAL A 429 32.80 46.43 13.88
N GLU A 430 32.76 45.89 12.64
CA GLU A 430 31.75 46.31 11.64
C GLU A 430 30.34 45.87 12.10
N ALA A 431 30.19 44.71 12.70
CA ALA A 431 28.94 44.20 13.18
C ALA A 431 28.31 45.04 14.30
N ILE A 432 29.13 45.54 15.22
CA ILE A 432 28.70 46.43 16.32
C ILE A 432 28.33 47.83 15.74
N ARG A 433 29.11 48.34 14.79
CA ARG A 433 28.89 49.65 14.20
C ARG A 433 27.65 49.71 13.31
N SER A 434 27.28 48.64 12.68
CA SER A 434 26.09 48.59 11.82
C SER A 434 24.77 48.64 12.62
N GLY A 435 24.78 48.55 13.92
CA GLY A 435 23.61 48.63 14.80
C GLY A 435 23.43 50.00 15.46
N MET A 436 24.32 50.92 15.22
CA MET A 436 24.19 52.33 15.62
C MET A 436 23.65 53.12 14.41
#